data_9f375e098a1c5b6ee202ae0669a695ad
#
_entry.id   9f375e098a1c5b6ee202ae0669a695ad
#
_cell.length_a   1.000
_cell.length_b   1.000
_cell.length_c   1.000
_cell.angle_alpha   90.00
_cell.angle_beta   90.00
_cell.angle_gamma   90.00
#
_symmetry.space_group_name_H-M   'P 1'
#
loop_
_entity.id
_entity.type
_entity.pdbx_description
1 polymer ?
#
loop_
_entity_poly.entity_id
_entity_poly.type
_entity_poly.pdbx_seq_one_letter_code
_entity_poly.pdbx_strand_id
1 'polypeptide(L)'
;MHLPYRLPVLLILSLMLAAGPAAARQGEPPLSLTQGAKLGFELPVIEAGAIDAAVLQREATVAGATTTFQTKRLKVAAGLAVSIAPDTDGRLDRLADGRTVWRSRVRVQGATDLRLAFGHFDLPAGARFYVIGADDYYQGPYTGDDGFDGTFTAPVVPGDMATLELQLPAGAPADANLLLLDGIGAGFRDLFGREKIGSPGNSGACNVNVACPLGQPYAREASSVAYLEFRNDEDSQWYRCTGTLLADVPRSRRNWFLTAAHCVDSAAEAASATLYWNYQSTSCNSTTPPPGGYFNDNQSGAWLRAARDDVDFSLMELKSAPLASWSVFRAGWDANDSAPPGTIGLHHPAGDVKKVTAGPVPRTTGNCTLARPAPGTHWQTGPYTQGTTEGGSSGSGIFVPASAGDRGHRLVGFLSGGNAGCSSVSPTQPNSGTDCYGKFAIAWDGPSADQRLRDWLDPAGTGTRSIAGGDEMPPAEPVLEGRVPLEPPPLLRKLPHRRAAHP
;
A
#
# COMPACT_ATOMS: atom_id res chain seq x y z
N MET A 1 -5.45 33.24 73.39
CA MET A 1 -6.49 33.24 72.40
C MET A 1 -5.80 33.28 71.02
N HIS A 2 -5.55 32.10 70.35
CA HIS A 2 -5.02 32.00 68.99
C HIS A 2 -6.05 31.20 68.18
N LEU A 3 -6.68 31.84 67.17
CA LEU A 3 -7.50 31.19 66.19
C LEU A 3 -6.58 30.64 65.06
N PRO A 4 -6.79 29.43 64.58
CA PRO A 4 -6.07 28.94 63.39
C PRO A 4 -6.86 29.30 62.11
N TYR A 5 -6.18 29.95 61.20
CA TYR A 5 -6.59 30.14 59.80
C TYR A 5 -6.62 28.80 59.05
N ARG A 6 -7.79 28.41 58.54
CA ARG A 6 -7.93 27.31 57.59
C ARG A 6 -7.90 27.86 56.18
N LEU A 7 -6.85 27.52 55.38
CA LEU A 7 -6.83 27.68 53.93
C LEU A 7 -7.70 26.60 53.27
N PRO A 8 -8.52 26.95 52.29
CA PRO A 8 -9.18 25.94 51.46
C PRO A 8 -8.21 25.36 50.45
N VAL A 9 -8.05 24.02 50.46
CA VAL A 9 -7.37 23.27 49.43
C VAL A 9 -8.27 23.21 48.21
N LEU A 10 -7.91 23.95 47.14
CA LEU A 10 -8.55 23.83 45.85
C LEU A 10 -8.06 22.52 45.21
N LEU A 11 -8.95 21.53 45.13
CA LEU A 11 -8.73 20.31 44.39
C LEU A 11 -8.90 20.64 42.89
N ILE A 12 -7.77 20.79 42.17
CA ILE A 12 -7.77 20.88 40.72
C ILE A 12 -7.94 19.46 40.19
N LEU A 13 -9.17 19.16 39.79
CA LEU A 13 -9.51 17.93 39.10
C LEU A 13 -8.97 18.04 37.66
N SER A 14 -7.75 17.53 37.43
CA SER A 14 -7.18 17.38 36.09
C SER A 14 -8.01 16.33 35.33
N LEU A 15 -8.89 16.80 34.45
CA LEU A 15 -9.55 15.96 33.44
C LEU A 15 -8.46 15.46 32.48
N MET A 16 -7.90 14.26 32.72
CA MET A 16 -7.17 13.54 31.71
C MET A 16 -8.19 13.13 30.64
N LEU A 17 -8.24 13.88 29.54
CA LEU A 17 -8.81 13.35 28.31
C LEU A 17 -7.96 12.11 27.96
N ALA A 18 -8.50 10.95 28.25
CA ALA A 18 -8.02 9.73 27.66
C ALA A 18 -8.26 9.87 26.14
N ALA A 19 -7.19 10.18 25.39
CA ALA A 19 -7.20 9.98 23.96
C ALA A 19 -7.46 8.47 23.76
N GLY A 20 -8.68 8.13 23.36
CA GLY A 20 -9.01 6.80 22.91
C GLY A 20 -8.05 6.41 21.79
N PRO A 21 -7.80 5.11 21.57
CA PRO A 21 -6.99 4.68 20.46
C PRO A 21 -7.58 5.32 19.21
N ALA A 22 -6.73 6.05 18.46
CA ALA A 22 -7.10 6.58 17.15
C ALA A 22 -7.49 5.36 16.32
N ALA A 23 -8.79 5.16 16.11
CA ALA A 23 -9.30 4.12 15.25
C ALA A 23 -8.73 4.39 13.85
N ALA A 24 -8.32 3.33 13.16
CA ALA A 24 -8.01 3.31 11.74
C ALA A 24 -9.01 4.19 10.97
N ARG A 25 -8.79 4.44 9.67
CA ARG A 25 -9.62 5.38 8.86
C ARG A 25 -11.15 5.12 8.84
N GLN A 26 -11.67 4.34 9.77
CA GLN A 26 -13.05 4.38 10.21
C GLN A 26 -13.18 5.45 11.30
N GLY A 27 -13.31 6.70 10.87
CA GLY A 27 -13.61 7.80 11.77
C GLY A 27 -15.09 7.78 12.23
N GLU A 28 -15.65 8.97 12.46
CA GLU A 28 -17.08 9.10 12.76
C GLU A 28 -17.91 8.43 11.64
N PRO A 29 -18.89 7.56 12.00
CA PRO A 29 -19.65 6.80 11.00
C PRO A 29 -20.52 7.72 10.12
N PRO A 30 -20.85 7.29 8.87
CA PRO A 30 -21.67 8.05 7.95
C PRO A 30 -23.11 8.25 8.50
N LEU A 31 -23.75 9.33 8.07
CA LEU A 31 -25.12 9.66 8.53
C LEU A 31 -26.16 8.60 8.11
N SER A 32 -25.97 7.94 6.98
CA SER A 32 -26.86 6.86 6.53
C SER A 32 -26.88 5.68 7.51
N LEU A 33 -25.80 5.41 8.22
CA LEU A 33 -25.73 4.34 9.24
C LEU A 33 -26.23 4.80 10.62
N THR A 34 -26.11 6.08 10.96
CA THR A 34 -26.47 6.61 12.30
C THR A 34 -27.81 7.30 12.35
N GLN A 35 -28.24 7.92 11.25
CA GLN A 35 -29.45 8.73 11.15
C GLN A 35 -30.26 8.41 9.90
N GLY A 36 -30.23 7.18 9.43
CA GLY A 36 -30.90 6.73 8.20
C GLY A 36 -32.38 7.10 8.12
N ALA A 37 -33.09 7.12 9.25
CA ALA A 37 -34.52 7.54 9.32
C ALA A 37 -34.76 9.02 8.92
N LYS A 38 -33.73 9.87 8.91
CA LYS A 38 -33.81 11.27 8.49
C LYS A 38 -33.48 11.46 7.00
N LEU A 39 -33.03 10.42 6.34
CA LEU A 39 -32.64 10.42 4.94
C LEU A 39 -33.68 9.66 4.12
N GLY A 40 -33.85 10.01 2.85
CA GLY A 40 -34.75 9.29 1.96
C GLY A 40 -34.34 7.82 1.78
N PHE A 41 -35.31 6.90 1.83
CA PHE A 41 -35.04 5.46 1.87
C PHE A 41 -34.64 4.88 0.51
N GLU A 42 -35.13 5.45 -0.59
CA GLU A 42 -34.86 4.92 -1.93
C GLU A 42 -33.65 5.63 -2.54
N LEU A 43 -32.60 4.86 -2.77
CA LEU A 43 -31.44 5.29 -3.55
C LEU A 43 -31.45 4.56 -4.88
N PRO A 44 -31.32 5.28 -6.00
CA PRO A 44 -31.12 4.65 -7.29
C PRO A 44 -29.82 3.84 -7.25
N VAL A 45 -29.85 2.66 -7.89
CA VAL A 45 -28.67 1.83 -8.11
C VAL A 45 -28.22 2.02 -9.54
N ILE A 46 -26.98 2.43 -9.72
CA ILE A 46 -26.34 2.55 -11.04
C ILE A 46 -25.64 1.21 -11.31
N GLU A 47 -26.14 0.48 -12.29
CA GLU A 47 -25.55 -0.78 -12.72
C GLU A 47 -24.33 -0.47 -13.62
N ALA A 48 -23.12 -0.62 -13.08
CA ALA A 48 -21.87 -0.27 -13.75
C ALA A 48 -21.33 -1.43 -14.61
N GLY A 49 -21.95 -2.58 -14.57
CA GLY A 49 -21.56 -3.76 -15.35
C GLY A 49 -21.62 -5.05 -14.55
N ALA A 50 -21.05 -6.09 -15.14
CA ALA A 50 -20.98 -7.42 -14.52
C ALA A 50 -19.61 -8.07 -14.82
N ILE A 51 -19.13 -8.89 -13.87
CA ILE A 51 -17.96 -9.75 -14.07
C ILE A 51 -18.29 -11.20 -13.69
N ASP A 52 -17.56 -12.14 -14.28
CA ASP A 52 -17.51 -13.53 -13.81
C ASP A 52 -16.20 -13.72 -12.99
N ALA A 53 -16.33 -13.55 -11.68
CA ALA A 53 -15.18 -13.63 -10.77
C ALA A 53 -14.47 -15.00 -10.86
N ALA A 54 -15.21 -16.10 -11.05
CA ALA A 54 -14.63 -17.43 -11.15
C ALA A 54 -13.84 -17.62 -12.45
N VAL A 55 -14.29 -17.03 -13.57
CA VAL A 55 -13.55 -17.03 -14.84
C VAL A 55 -12.27 -16.22 -14.68
N LEU A 56 -12.37 -14.99 -14.21
CA LEU A 56 -11.21 -14.09 -14.03
C LEU A 56 -10.16 -14.68 -13.07
N GLN A 57 -10.60 -15.35 -12.00
CA GLN A 57 -9.69 -16.00 -11.07
C GLN A 57 -8.97 -17.19 -11.71
N ARG A 58 -9.67 -18.02 -12.49
CA ARG A 58 -9.04 -19.12 -13.23
C ARG A 58 -7.99 -18.61 -14.22
N GLU A 59 -8.32 -17.59 -15.02
CA GLU A 59 -7.39 -16.98 -15.97
C GLU A 59 -6.14 -16.44 -15.28
N ALA A 60 -6.32 -15.72 -14.19
CA ALA A 60 -5.21 -15.18 -13.42
C ALA A 60 -4.35 -16.27 -12.75
N THR A 61 -4.94 -17.42 -12.41
CA THR A 61 -4.21 -18.58 -11.85
C THR A 61 -3.41 -19.30 -12.92
N VAL A 62 -3.97 -19.49 -14.11
CA VAL A 62 -3.27 -20.12 -15.24
C VAL A 62 -2.07 -19.28 -15.68
N ALA A 63 -2.23 -17.95 -15.72
CA ALA A 63 -1.13 -17.03 -16.04
C ALA A 63 0.03 -17.12 -15.01
N GLY A 64 -0.26 -17.43 -13.74
CA GLY A 64 0.74 -17.60 -12.68
C GLY A 64 1.39 -18.98 -12.58
N ALA A 65 0.87 -19.98 -13.27
CA ALA A 65 1.29 -21.39 -13.13
C ALA A 65 2.45 -21.82 -14.06
N THR A 66 3.16 -20.88 -14.68
CA THR A 66 4.25 -21.22 -15.63
C THR A 66 5.56 -21.53 -14.92
N THR A 67 6.34 -22.46 -15.47
CA THR A 67 7.71 -22.77 -15.02
C THR A 67 8.74 -21.74 -15.47
N THR A 68 8.32 -20.73 -16.22
CA THR A 68 9.16 -19.65 -16.73
C THR A 68 9.31 -18.54 -15.69
N PHE A 69 10.42 -17.82 -15.76
CA PHE A 69 10.63 -16.64 -14.92
C PHE A 69 9.65 -15.53 -15.29
N GLN A 70 8.94 -15.01 -14.32
CA GLN A 70 7.93 -13.97 -14.49
C GLN A 70 7.99 -12.90 -13.39
N THR A 71 7.50 -11.72 -13.70
CA THR A 71 7.15 -10.74 -12.67
C THR A 71 6.04 -11.30 -11.77
N LYS A 72 6.05 -10.93 -10.51
CA LYS A 72 5.10 -11.44 -9.51
C LYS A 72 4.07 -10.39 -9.08
N ARG A 73 3.70 -9.46 -9.99
CA ARG A 73 2.52 -8.62 -9.76
C ARG A 73 1.26 -9.47 -9.90
N LEU A 74 0.23 -9.13 -9.16
CA LEU A 74 -1.01 -9.92 -9.10
C LEU A 74 -2.21 -9.08 -9.55
N LYS A 75 -2.88 -9.46 -10.63
CA LYS A 75 -4.16 -8.86 -11.03
C LYS A 75 -5.26 -9.26 -10.05
N VAL A 76 -6.03 -8.28 -9.56
CA VAL A 76 -6.99 -8.49 -8.46
C VAL A 76 -8.38 -7.96 -8.76
N ALA A 77 -8.51 -7.00 -9.68
CA ALA A 77 -9.82 -6.52 -10.09
C ALA A 77 -9.82 -6.14 -11.57
N ALA A 78 -11.00 -6.30 -12.18
CA ALA A 78 -11.28 -5.83 -13.52
C ALA A 78 -11.66 -4.34 -13.47
N GLY A 79 -11.04 -3.53 -14.31
CA GLY A 79 -11.34 -2.10 -14.41
C GLY A 79 -12.56 -1.85 -15.29
N LEU A 80 -13.48 -1.05 -14.80
CA LEU A 80 -14.70 -0.60 -15.51
C LEU A 80 -14.73 0.93 -15.50
N ALA A 81 -15.04 1.52 -16.67
CA ALA A 81 -15.26 2.97 -16.77
C ALA A 81 -16.71 3.29 -16.39
N VAL A 82 -16.88 4.36 -15.62
CA VAL A 82 -18.18 4.91 -15.23
C VAL A 82 -18.14 6.44 -15.27
N SER A 83 -19.28 7.09 -15.06
CA SER A 83 -19.34 8.54 -14.88
C SER A 83 -20.46 8.83 -13.89
N ILE A 84 -20.11 9.15 -12.64
CA ILE A 84 -21.07 9.43 -11.56
C ILE A 84 -20.64 10.70 -10.84
N ALA A 85 -21.54 11.68 -10.81
CA ALA A 85 -21.31 12.99 -10.18
C ALA A 85 -22.54 13.45 -9.39
N PRO A 86 -22.36 14.35 -8.38
CA PRO A 86 -23.45 14.79 -7.48
C PRO A 86 -24.60 15.55 -8.15
N ASP A 87 -24.39 16.19 -9.29
CA ASP A 87 -25.39 16.98 -10.00
C ASP A 87 -26.26 16.17 -10.97
N THR A 88 -25.77 15.01 -11.42
CA THR A 88 -26.44 14.16 -12.41
C THR A 88 -26.98 12.86 -11.82
N ASP A 89 -26.38 12.38 -10.72
CA ASP A 89 -26.63 11.04 -10.22
C ASP A 89 -26.97 11.04 -8.72
N GLY A 90 -27.74 10.02 -8.34
CA GLY A 90 -28.03 9.79 -6.92
C GLY A 90 -29.17 10.64 -6.36
N ARG A 91 -29.11 10.89 -5.06
CA ARG A 91 -30.13 11.61 -4.30
C ARG A 91 -29.50 12.64 -3.38
N LEU A 92 -30.13 13.81 -3.34
CA LEU A 92 -29.74 14.91 -2.46
C LEU A 92 -30.82 15.10 -1.37
N ASP A 93 -30.44 14.95 -0.11
CA ASP A 93 -31.28 15.19 1.05
C ASP A 93 -30.77 16.44 1.81
N ARG A 94 -31.71 17.35 2.18
CA ARG A 94 -31.41 18.52 3.00
C ARG A 94 -31.80 18.26 4.44
N LEU A 95 -30.89 18.45 5.36
CA LEU A 95 -31.11 18.29 6.79
C LEU A 95 -31.69 19.58 7.42
N ALA A 96 -32.34 19.43 8.57
CA ALA A 96 -32.93 20.56 9.29
C ALA A 96 -31.90 21.64 9.76
N ASP A 97 -30.64 21.26 9.91
CA ASP A 97 -29.52 22.13 10.24
C ASP A 97 -28.88 22.84 9.03
N GLY A 98 -29.45 22.67 7.85
CA GLY A 98 -28.99 23.28 6.60
C GLY A 98 -27.90 22.53 5.87
N ARG A 99 -27.34 21.46 6.43
CA ARG A 99 -26.42 20.57 5.74
C ARG A 99 -27.12 19.83 4.63
N THR A 100 -26.35 19.40 3.65
CA THR A 100 -26.83 18.57 2.52
C THR A 100 -26.09 17.25 2.50
N VAL A 101 -26.80 16.17 2.22
CA VAL A 101 -26.23 14.84 2.06
C VAL A 101 -26.57 14.32 0.68
N TRP A 102 -25.55 14.16 -0.17
CA TRP A 102 -25.70 13.47 -1.44
C TRP A 102 -25.35 12.00 -1.27
N ARG A 103 -26.16 11.13 -1.89
CA ARG A 103 -25.89 9.68 -1.87
C ARG A 103 -26.20 9.05 -3.22
N SER A 104 -25.35 8.11 -3.64
CA SER A 104 -25.54 7.28 -4.82
C SER A 104 -25.13 5.86 -4.52
N ARG A 105 -25.70 4.90 -5.24
CA ARG A 105 -25.28 3.49 -5.20
C ARG A 105 -24.78 3.05 -6.54
N VAL A 106 -23.65 2.34 -6.53
CA VAL A 106 -23.08 1.73 -7.71
C VAL A 106 -22.93 0.22 -7.48
N ARG A 107 -23.29 -0.58 -8.48
CA ARG A 107 -23.16 -2.03 -8.44
C ARG A 107 -22.37 -2.55 -9.64
N VAL A 108 -21.51 -3.55 -9.37
CA VAL A 108 -20.91 -4.39 -10.40
C VAL A 108 -21.28 -5.84 -10.07
N GLN A 109 -22.22 -6.38 -10.80
CA GLN A 109 -22.71 -7.75 -10.56
C GLN A 109 -21.56 -8.77 -10.62
N GLY A 110 -21.47 -9.63 -9.61
CA GLY A 110 -20.45 -10.69 -9.53
C GLY A 110 -19.10 -10.24 -8.96
N ALA A 111 -18.93 -8.96 -8.61
CA ALA A 111 -17.74 -8.52 -7.88
C ALA A 111 -17.77 -8.99 -6.43
N THR A 112 -16.61 -9.33 -5.87
CA THR A 112 -16.47 -9.71 -4.45
C THR A 112 -16.16 -8.51 -3.56
N ASP A 113 -15.59 -7.47 -4.15
CA ASP A 113 -15.18 -6.22 -3.51
C ASP A 113 -14.99 -5.13 -4.57
N LEU A 114 -15.04 -3.86 -4.17
CA LEU A 114 -14.96 -2.71 -5.08
C LEU A 114 -13.85 -1.73 -4.67
N ARG A 115 -13.21 -1.13 -5.68
CA ARG A 115 -12.30 0.01 -5.59
C ARG A 115 -12.87 1.14 -6.42
N LEU A 116 -12.79 2.35 -5.93
CA LEU A 116 -13.39 3.49 -6.60
C LEU A 116 -12.31 4.54 -6.91
N ALA A 117 -12.14 4.85 -8.18
CA ALA A 117 -11.22 5.88 -8.65
C ALA A 117 -12.00 7.11 -9.07
N PHE A 118 -11.64 8.24 -8.48
CA PHE A 118 -12.22 9.55 -8.75
C PHE A 118 -11.22 10.35 -9.59
N GLY A 119 -11.57 10.59 -10.84
CA GLY A 119 -10.78 11.45 -11.76
C GLY A 119 -10.87 12.92 -11.41
N HIS A 120 -11.85 13.29 -10.59
CA HIS A 120 -11.94 14.60 -9.94
C HIS A 120 -12.36 14.43 -8.48
N PHE A 121 -11.67 15.14 -7.57
CA PHE A 121 -11.98 15.13 -6.14
C PHE A 121 -11.47 16.42 -5.49
N ASP A 122 -12.38 17.40 -5.32
CA ASP A 122 -12.11 18.70 -4.71
C ASP A 122 -13.24 19.07 -3.76
N LEU A 123 -13.12 18.68 -2.51
CA LEU A 123 -14.16 18.87 -1.50
C LEU A 123 -13.94 20.16 -0.70
N PRO A 124 -14.98 20.97 -0.49
CA PRO A 124 -14.88 22.19 0.30
C PRO A 124 -14.61 21.87 1.78
N ALA A 125 -14.03 22.85 2.48
CA ALA A 125 -13.76 22.74 3.90
C ALA A 125 -15.04 22.36 4.68
N GLY A 126 -14.94 21.34 5.54
CA GLY A 126 -16.06 20.80 6.33
C GLY A 126 -16.89 19.74 5.61
N ALA A 127 -16.65 19.47 4.32
CA ALA A 127 -17.25 18.33 3.65
C ALA A 127 -16.63 17.01 4.15
N ARG A 128 -17.43 15.94 4.10
CA ARG A 128 -17.04 14.58 4.50
C ARG A 128 -17.57 13.59 3.48
N PHE A 129 -16.68 12.77 2.96
CA PHE A 129 -17.01 11.74 1.97
C PHE A 129 -16.78 10.34 2.54
N TYR A 130 -17.68 9.42 2.21
CA TYR A 130 -17.63 8.04 2.67
C TYR A 130 -17.91 7.09 1.51
N VAL A 131 -17.28 5.92 1.57
CA VAL A 131 -17.60 4.76 0.75
C VAL A 131 -18.07 3.64 1.66
N ILE A 132 -19.29 3.15 1.45
CA ILE A 132 -19.94 2.14 2.30
C ILE A 132 -20.17 0.90 1.45
N GLY A 133 -19.53 -0.20 1.83
CA GLY A 133 -19.69 -1.51 1.20
C GLY A 133 -20.74 -2.38 1.90
N ALA A 134 -20.64 -3.67 1.70
CA ALA A 134 -21.52 -4.64 2.33
C ALA A 134 -21.30 -4.73 3.85
N ASP A 135 -22.32 -5.20 4.58
CA ASP A 135 -22.33 -5.39 6.03
C ASP A 135 -21.98 -4.11 6.82
N ASP A 136 -22.43 -2.95 6.28
CA ASP A 136 -22.19 -1.64 6.85
C ASP A 136 -20.69 -1.30 7.04
N TYR A 137 -19.80 -2.03 6.36
CA TYR A 137 -18.38 -1.70 6.30
C TYR A 137 -18.19 -0.38 5.56
N TYR A 138 -17.50 0.57 6.16
CA TYR A 138 -17.27 1.87 5.53
C TYR A 138 -15.82 2.32 5.63
N GLN A 139 -15.45 3.19 4.71
CA GLN A 139 -14.19 3.92 4.69
C GLN A 139 -14.48 5.42 4.71
N GLY A 140 -13.71 6.19 5.47
CA GLY A 140 -13.89 7.64 5.65
C GLY A 140 -14.06 8.05 7.13
N PRO A 141 -14.34 9.33 7.44
CA PRO A 141 -14.58 10.41 6.44
C PRO A 141 -13.32 10.80 5.68
N TYR A 142 -13.47 10.99 4.38
CA TYR A 142 -12.47 11.65 3.55
C TYR A 142 -12.84 13.13 3.38
N THR A 143 -11.83 13.97 3.24
CA THR A 143 -11.94 15.42 3.06
C THR A 143 -11.21 15.87 1.81
N GLY A 144 -11.24 17.14 1.45
CA GLY A 144 -10.44 17.67 0.34
C GLY A 144 -8.94 17.38 0.50
N ASP A 145 -8.45 17.30 1.74
CA ASP A 145 -7.04 16.97 2.01
C ASP A 145 -6.68 15.52 1.63
N ASP A 146 -7.65 14.62 1.46
CA ASP A 146 -7.41 13.25 1.02
C ASP A 146 -7.22 13.15 -0.51
N GLY A 147 -7.73 14.11 -1.29
CA GLY A 147 -7.49 14.21 -2.73
C GLY A 147 -5.99 14.35 -3.06
N PHE A 148 -5.55 13.77 -4.15
CA PHE A 148 -4.18 13.82 -4.64
C PHE A 148 -4.16 14.42 -6.05
N ASP A 149 -3.63 15.63 -6.17
CA ASP A 149 -3.55 16.36 -7.45
C ASP A 149 -4.92 16.45 -8.18
N GLY A 150 -5.98 16.68 -7.40
CA GLY A 150 -7.35 16.75 -7.88
C GLY A 150 -8.01 15.38 -8.15
N THR A 151 -7.35 14.27 -7.84
CA THR A 151 -7.90 12.90 -7.96
C THR A 151 -7.96 12.21 -6.60
N PHE A 152 -8.66 11.09 -6.52
CA PHE A 152 -8.70 10.27 -5.31
C PHE A 152 -8.97 8.81 -5.65
N THR A 153 -8.27 7.90 -4.98
CA THR A 153 -8.56 6.47 -5.03
C THR A 153 -8.98 5.99 -3.65
N ALA A 154 -10.24 5.56 -3.55
CA ALA A 154 -10.76 5.02 -2.31
C ALA A 154 -10.23 3.60 -2.05
N PRO A 155 -9.83 3.29 -0.81
CA PRO A 155 -9.50 1.93 -0.42
C PRO A 155 -10.64 0.96 -0.66
N VAL A 156 -10.31 -0.32 -0.78
CA VAL A 156 -11.24 -1.40 -1.09
C VAL A 156 -12.38 -1.51 -0.05
N VAL A 157 -13.59 -1.75 -0.55
CA VAL A 157 -14.77 -2.09 0.28
C VAL A 157 -15.38 -3.43 -0.17
N PRO A 158 -15.98 -4.21 0.76
CA PRO A 158 -16.54 -5.53 0.46
C PRO A 158 -17.86 -5.43 -0.31
N GLY A 159 -18.13 -6.46 -1.13
CA GLY A 159 -19.39 -6.68 -1.84
C GLY A 159 -19.37 -6.19 -3.28
N ASP A 160 -20.47 -6.47 -3.97
CA ASP A 160 -20.70 -6.09 -5.37
C ASP A 160 -21.34 -4.71 -5.52
N MET A 161 -21.67 -4.06 -4.39
CA MET A 161 -22.33 -2.76 -4.34
C MET A 161 -21.68 -1.84 -3.30
N ALA A 162 -21.48 -0.59 -3.67
CA ALA A 162 -21.01 0.46 -2.78
C ALA A 162 -22.01 1.63 -2.76
N THR A 163 -22.21 2.20 -1.56
CA THR A 163 -22.92 3.49 -1.40
C THR A 163 -21.87 4.59 -1.22
N LEU A 164 -21.98 5.62 -2.02
CA LEU A 164 -21.24 6.87 -1.90
C LEU A 164 -22.08 7.82 -1.04
N GLU A 165 -21.48 8.42 -0.02
CA GLU A 165 -22.13 9.43 0.80
C GLU A 165 -21.24 10.67 0.91
N LEU A 166 -21.71 11.80 0.40
CA LEU A 166 -21.06 13.10 0.52
C LEU A 166 -21.89 14.01 1.42
N GLN A 167 -21.35 14.39 2.56
CA GLN A 167 -21.95 15.34 3.50
C GLN A 167 -21.35 16.72 3.25
N LEU A 168 -22.19 17.69 2.92
CA LEU A 168 -21.79 19.05 2.63
C LEU A 168 -22.21 20.01 3.76
N PRO A 169 -21.39 21.00 4.11
CA PRO A 169 -21.77 22.05 5.05
C PRO A 169 -22.94 22.87 4.49
N ALA A 170 -23.65 23.57 5.40
CA ALA A 170 -24.77 24.41 5.02
C ALA A 170 -24.35 25.46 3.97
N GLY A 171 -25.12 25.58 2.88
CA GLY A 171 -24.88 26.53 1.81
C GLY A 171 -23.87 26.10 0.73
N ALA A 172 -23.18 24.97 0.91
CA ALA A 172 -22.31 24.44 -0.14
C ALA A 172 -23.14 23.84 -1.28
N PRO A 173 -22.82 24.12 -2.56
CA PRO A 173 -23.49 23.49 -3.69
C PRO A 173 -23.09 22.00 -3.77
N ALA A 174 -24.00 21.18 -4.29
CA ALA A 174 -23.69 19.80 -4.69
C ALA A 174 -23.66 19.77 -6.23
N ASP A 175 -22.48 19.84 -6.79
CA ASP A 175 -22.28 19.89 -8.25
C ASP A 175 -21.12 18.96 -8.69
N ALA A 176 -20.94 18.82 -10.01
CA ALA A 176 -19.91 17.97 -10.59
C ALA A 176 -18.47 18.40 -10.28
N ASN A 177 -18.29 19.65 -9.82
CA ASN A 177 -16.95 20.16 -9.49
C ASN A 177 -16.44 19.65 -8.12
N LEU A 178 -17.24 18.86 -7.40
CA LEU A 178 -16.85 18.29 -6.10
C LEU A 178 -16.15 16.94 -6.27
N LEU A 179 -16.74 16.05 -7.04
CA LEU A 179 -16.17 14.74 -7.32
C LEU A 179 -16.77 14.13 -8.60
N LEU A 180 -15.97 13.34 -9.28
CA LEU A 180 -16.36 12.51 -10.41
C LEU A 180 -15.76 11.12 -10.24
N LEU A 181 -16.62 10.12 -9.97
CA LEU A 181 -16.21 8.72 -10.06
C LEU A 181 -16.12 8.34 -11.54
N ASP A 182 -14.94 8.00 -12.02
CA ASP A 182 -14.65 7.67 -13.43
C ASP A 182 -14.15 6.24 -13.63
N GLY A 183 -13.83 5.53 -12.55
CA GLY A 183 -13.35 4.16 -12.62
C GLY A 183 -13.74 3.30 -11.43
N ILE A 184 -14.09 2.04 -11.71
CA ILE A 184 -14.35 1.02 -10.69
C ILE A 184 -13.45 -0.18 -10.93
N GLY A 185 -12.77 -0.64 -9.89
CA GLY A 185 -12.11 -1.93 -9.85
C GLY A 185 -13.06 -2.97 -9.27
N ALA A 186 -13.58 -3.87 -10.11
CA ALA A 186 -14.42 -4.98 -9.71
C ALA A 186 -13.57 -6.18 -9.29
N GLY A 187 -13.49 -6.43 -7.99
CA GLY A 187 -12.69 -7.49 -7.39
C GLY A 187 -13.22 -8.89 -7.71
N PHE A 188 -12.31 -9.84 -7.88
CA PHE A 188 -12.65 -11.24 -8.16
C PHE A 188 -11.85 -12.24 -7.29
N ARG A 189 -11.23 -11.75 -6.18
CA ARG A 189 -10.39 -12.58 -5.29
C ARG A 189 -10.88 -12.66 -3.86
N ASP A 190 -12.11 -12.23 -3.58
CA ASP A 190 -12.79 -12.31 -2.27
C ASP A 190 -11.88 -11.95 -1.09
N LEU A 191 -11.31 -10.75 -1.13
CA LEU A 191 -10.35 -10.27 -0.13
C LEU A 191 -10.88 -10.30 1.30
N PHE A 192 -12.18 -10.13 1.45
CA PHE A 192 -12.82 -10.12 2.76
C PHE A 192 -13.27 -11.50 3.22
N GLY A 193 -13.06 -12.55 2.41
CA GLY A 193 -13.41 -13.92 2.74
C GLY A 193 -14.91 -14.18 2.89
N ARG A 194 -15.75 -13.36 2.24
CA ARG A 194 -17.22 -13.44 2.37
C ARG A 194 -17.80 -14.63 1.62
N GLU A 195 -17.22 -14.98 0.49
CA GLU A 195 -17.67 -16.10 -0.35
C GLU A 195 -16.82 -17.36 -0.17
N LYS A 196 -15.83 -17.32 0.70
CA LYS A 196 -14.84 -18.39 0.93
C LYS A 196 -14.05 -18.78 -0.32
N ILE A 197 -14.04 -17.91 -1.32
CA ILE A 197 -13.28 -18.05 -2.56
C ILE A 197 -12.05 -17.18 -2.42
N GLY A 198 -11.01 -17.68 -1.84
CA GLY A 198 -9.78 -16.94 -1.85
C GLY A 198 -9.53 -15.99 -0.67
N SER A 199 -10.10 -16.24 0.48
CA SER A 199 -9.89 -15.50 1.75
C SER A 199 -8.42 -15.39 2.17
N PRO A 200 -8.09 -14.55 3.17
CA PRO A 200 -6.79 -14.62 3.84
C PRO A 200 -6.39 -16.06 4.12
N GLY A 201 -5.23 -16.49 3.59
CA GLY A 201 -4.82 -17.89 3.58
C GLY A 201 -4.70 -18.50 2.17
N ASN A 202 -4.79 -17.69 1.11
CA ASN A 202 -4.71 -18.15 -0.27
C ASN A 202 -3.31 -18.44 -0.77
N SER A 203 -2.29 -17.94 -0.10
CA SER A 203 -0.92 -18.31 -0.43
C SER A 203 -0.71 -19.82 -0.20
N GLY A 204 0.15 -20.42 -1.01
CA GLY A 204 0.47 -21.84 -0.91
C GLY A 204 0.89 -22.25 0.52
N ALA A 205 0.57 -23.47 0.91
CA ALA A 205 0.75 -23.96 2.27
C ALA A 205 2.20 -23.93 2.82
N CYS A 206 3.20 -23.73 1.94
CA CYS A 206 4.59 -23.59 2.35
C CYS A 206 4.94 -22.18 2.85
N ASN A 207 4.04 -21.19 2.68
CA ASN A 207 4.27 -19.84 3.16
C ASN A 207 4.18 -19.77 4.69
N VAL A 208 5.02 -18.92 5.28
CA VAL A 208 5.15 -18.77 6.73
C VAL A 208 4.64 -17.40 7.14
N ASN A 209 3.65 -17.34 8.05
CA ASN A 209 3.17 -16.06 8.59
C ASN A 209 4.29 -15.30 9.29
N VAL A 210 4.32 -13.98 9.11
CA VAL A 210 5.32 -13.14 9.79
C VAL A 210 5.24 -13.22 11.31
N ALA A 211 4.08 -13.60 11.87
CA ALA A 211 3.89 -13.85 13.30
C ALA A 211 4.56 -15.14 13.81
N CYS A 212 5.06 -16.02 12.92
CA CYS A 212 5.78 -17.23 13.29
C CYS A 212 7.19 -16.93 13.80
N PRO A 213 7.86 -17.89 14.49
CA PRO A 213 9.21 -17.69 15.03
C PRO A 213 10.23 -17.16 14.02
N LEU A 214 10.13 -17.54 12.74
CA LEU A 214 11.01 -17.00 11.67
C LEU A 214 10.87 -15.50 11.52
N GLY A 215 9.67 -14.94 11.63
CA GLY A 215 9.42 -13.51 11.45
C GLY A 215 9.67 -12.66 12.70
N GLN A 216 9.64 -13.25 13.90
CA GLN A 216 9.75 -12.51 15.16
C GLN A 216 10.96 -11.59 15.27
N PRO A 217 12.18 -11.99 14.84
CA PRO A 217 13.34 -11.10 14.87
C PRO A 217 13.21 -9.89 13.95
N TYR A 218 12.28 -9.92 13.00
CA TYR A 218 12.06 -8.91 11.95
C TYR A 218 10.74 -8.15 12.13
N ALA A 219 10.15 -8.15 13.32
CA ALA A 219 8.86 -7.50 13.57
C ALA A 219 8.86 -6.00 13.23
N ARG A 220 9.97 -5.30 13.44
CA ARG A 220 10.13 -3.89 13.06
C ARG A 220 10.16 -3.72 11.54
N GLU A 221 10.98 -4.49 10.85
CA GLU A 221 11.07 -4.49 9.39
C GLU A 221 9.75 -4.91 8.76
N ALA A 222 9.05 -5.87 9.35
CA ALA A 222 7.72 -6.28 8.88
C ALA A 222 6.70 -5.14 8.97
N SER A 223 6.77 -4.25 9.96
CA SER A 223 5.88 -3.10 10.04
C SER A 223 6.19 -2.03 8.99
N SER A 224 7.39 -2.02 8.38
CA SER A 224 7.74 -1.14 7.27
C SER A 224 7.20 -1.60 5.91
N VAL A 225 6.72 -2.84 5.83
CA VAL A 225 6.24 -3.45 4.59
C VAL A 225 4.74 -3.28 4.47
N ALA A 226 4.28 -2.74 3.34
CA ALA A 226 2.88 -2.60 3.02
C ALA A 226 2.49 -3.45 1.82
N TYR A 227 1.23 -3.88 1.84
CA TYR A 227 0.53 -4.37 0.69
C TYR A 227 0.16 -3.17 -0.19
N LEU A 228 0.60 -3.17 -1.43
CA LEU A 228 0.42 -2.09 -2.40
C LEU A 228 -0.62 -2.50 -3.42
N GLU A 229 -1.61 -1.65 -3.65
CA GLU A 229 -2.59 -1.79 -4.71
C GLU A 229 -2.58 -0.53 -5.59
N PHE A 230 -2.72 -0.68 -6.90
CA PHE A 230 -2.72 0.42 -7.84
C PHE A 230 -3.54 0.09 -9.10
N ARG A 231 -4.01 1.11 -9.79
CA ARG A 231 -4.63 1.01 -11.10
C ARG A 231 -3.56 1.21 -12.16
N ASN A 232 -3.38 0.22 -13.01
CA ASN A 232 -2.44 0.31 -14.11
C ASN A 232 -2.99 1.26 -15.19
N ASP A 233 -2.17 2.17 -15.69
CA ASP A 233 -2.60 3.22 -16.61
C ASP A 233 -2.69 2.77 -18.08
N GLU A 234 -2.11 1.61 -18.43
CA GLU A 234 -2.18 1.05 -19.77
C GLU A 234 -3.47 0.26 -20.03
N ASP A 235 -3.85 -0.61 -19.07
CA ASP A 235 -4.99 -1.52 -19.25
C ASP A 235 -6.17 -1.21 -18.31
N SER A 236 -6.03 -0.22 -17.42
CA SER A 236 -6.99 0.19 -16.40
C SER A 236 -7.37 -0.91 -15.41
N GLN A 237 -6.64 -2.03 -15.39
CA GLN A 237 -6.85 -3.10 -14.43
C GLN A 237 -6.18 -2.79 -13.09
N TRP A 238 -6.61 -3.48 -12.06
CA TRP A 238 -6.04 -3.29 -10.72
C TRP A 238 -5.10 -4.42 -10.37
N TYR A 239 -3.92 -4.03 -9.91
CA TYR A 239 -2.83 -4.94 -9.57
C TYR A 239 -2.37 -4.75 -8.15
N ARG A 240 -1.64 -5.76 -7.66
CA ARG A 240 -1.02 -5.79 -6.35
C ARG A 240 0.43 -6.15 -6.42
N CYS A 241 1.13 -5.47 -5.52
CA CYS A 241 2.53 -5.68 -5.25
C CYS A 241 2.78 -5.54 -3.74
N THR A 242 4.02 -5.58 -3.37
CA THR A 242 4.52 -5.30 -2.03
C THR A 242 5.56 -4.19 -2.13
N GLY A 243 5.70 -3.39 -1.08
CA GLY A 243 6.79 -2.43 -1.00
C GLY A 243 7.20 -2.13 0.44
N THR A 244 8.23 -1.33 0.61
CA THR A 244 8.88 -1.08 1.90
C THR A 244 9.10 0.41 2.12
N LEU A 245 8.66 0.93 3.27
CA LEU A 245 8.96 2.30 3.71
C LEU A 245 10.41 2.38 4.21
N LEU A 246 11.18 3.33 3.67
CA LEU A 246 12.60 3.48 3.92
C LEU A 246 12.92 4.70 4.79
N ALA A 247 13.97 4.57 5.60
CA ALA A 247 14.64 5.70 6.20
C ALA A 247 15.59 6.37 5.19
N ASP A 248 15.81 7.67 5.34
CA ASP A 248 16.84 8.42 4.64
C ASP A 248 18.02 8.80 5.57
N VAL A 249 19.15 9.20 4.99
CA VAL A 249 20.35 9.56 5.76
C VAL A 249 20.08 10.69 6.75
N PRO A 250 19.39 11.79 6.38
CA PRO A 250 19.12 12.88 7.32
C PRO A 250 18.04 12.55 8.37
N ARG A 251 17.44 11.36 8.32
CA ARG A 251 16.31 11.00 9.20
C ARG A 251 15.15 12.01 9.13
N SER A 252 14.88 12.50 7.91
CA SER A 252 13.91 13.58 7.66
C SER A 252 12.46 13.17 7.90
N ARG A 253 12.19 11.88 8.11
CA ARG A 253 10.85 11.29 8.18
C ARG A 253 10.02 11.46 6.91
N ARG A 254 10.65 11.75 5.77
CA ARG A 254 9.98 11.68 4.49
C ARG A 254 9.49 10.25 4.22
N ASN A 255 8.44 10.14 3.45
CA ASN A 255 7.71 8.89 3.31
C ASN A 255 8.16 8.13 2.05
N TRP A 256 9.44 7.78 2.01
CA TRP A 256 10.07 7.05 0.90
C TRP A 256 9.57 5.61 0.87
N PHE A 257 8.88 5.24 -0.19
CA PHE A 257 8.35 3.88 -0.37
C PHE A 257 8.94 3.24 -1.61
N LEU A 258 9.65 2.14 -1.43
CA LEU A 258 10.34 1.39 -2.48
C LEU A 258 9.50 0.19 -2.90
N THR A 259 9.35 0.01 -4.21
CA THR A 259 8.74 -1.17 -4.85
C THR A 259 9.45 -1.48 -6.16
N ALA A 260 8.90 -2.34 -7.02
CA ALA A 260 9.44 -2.65 -8.34
C ALA A 260 8.90 -1.69 -9.42
N ALA A 261 9.69 -1.44 -10.48
CA ALA A 261 9.26 -0.61 -11.61
C ALA A 261 8.10 -1.25 -12.38
N HIS A 262 8.12 -2.58 -12.57
CA HIS A 262 6.99 -3.27 -13.20
C HIS A 262 5.68 -3.23 -12.39
N CYS A 263 5.71 -2.76 -11.13
CA CYS A 263 4.53 -2.45 -10.34
C CYS A 263 4.04 -1.02 -10.60
N VAL A 264 4.91 -0.04 -10.38
CA VAL A 264 4.58 1.39 -10.52
C VAL A 264 5.72 2.08 -11.25
N ASP A 265 5.50 2.50 -12.48
CA ASP A 265 6.48 3.21 -13.30
C ASP A 265 5.97 4.53 -13.89
N SER A 266 4.71 4.89 -13.60
CA SER A 266 4.09 6.12 -14.04
C SER A 266 3.55 6.97 -12.89
N ALA A 267 3.42 8.28 -13.13
CA ALA A 267 2.83 9.21 -12.17
C ALA A 267 1.36 8.89 -11.89
N ALA A 268 0.63 8.36 -12.88
CA ALA A 268 -0.79 7.99 -12.73
C ALA A 268 -0.95 6.76 -11.82
N GLU A 269 -0.10 5.75 -12.00
CA GLU A 269 -0.08 4.58 -11.12
C GLU A 269 0.28 4.96 -9.69
N ALA A 270 1.32 5.79 -9.50
CA ALA A 270 1.71 6.28 -8.19
C ALA A 270 0.58 7.10 -7.52
N ALA A 271 -0.13 7.94 -8.28
CA ALA A 271 -1.28 8.71 -7.77
C ALA A 271 -2.43 7.80 -7.33
N SER A 272 -2.64 6.67 -8.02
CA SER A 272 -3.67 5.69 -7.70
C SER A 272 -3.28 4.72 -6.58
N ALA A 273 -2.01 4.72 -6.16
CA ALA A 273 -1.49 3.77 -5.19
C ALA A 273 -2.24 3.85 -3.86
N THR A 274 -2.70 2.72 -3.38
CA THR A 274 -3.27 2.54 -2.04
C THR A 274 -2.43 1.53 -1.27
N LEU A 275 -1.97 1.93 -0.08
CA LEU A 275 -1.13 1.11 0.77
C LEU A 275 -1.95 0.63 1.96
N TYR A 276 -1.80 -0.65 2.30
CA TYR A 276 -2.40 -1.26 3.49
C TYR A 276 -1.28 -1.74 4.41
N TRP A 277 -1.18 -1.08 5.57
CA TRP A 277 -0.26 -1.42 6.63
C TRP A 277 -0.85 -2.51 7.52
N ASN A 278 0.00 -3.20 8.28
CA ASN A 278 -0.44 -4.21 9.25
C ASN A 278 -1.36 -5.31 8.70
N TYR A 279 -1.41 -5.47 7.36
CA TYR A 279 -2.13 -6.58 6.74
C TYR A 279 -1.39 -7.89 7.02
N GLN A 280 -1.52 -8.38 8.24
CA GLN A 280 -0.81 -9.55 8.75
C GLN A 280 -1.64 -10.30 9.79
N SER A 281 -1.39 -11.60 9.93
CA SER A 281 -2.00 -12.40 10.99
C SER A 281 -1.42 -12.01 12.34
N THR A 282 -2.27 -12.08 13.38
CA THR A 282 -1.86 -11.83 14.76
C THR A 282 -1.19 -13.05 15.40
N SER A 283 -1.27 -14.23 14.77
CA SER A 283 -0.66 -15.46 15.25
C SER A 283 -0.07 -16.31 14.12
N CYS A 284 0.81 -17.24 14.47
CA CYS A 284 1.53 -18.06 13.48
C CYS A 284 0.59 -18.93 12.63
N ASN A 285 -0.38 -19.59 13.23
CA ASN A 285 -1.22 -20.61 12.59
C ASN A 285 -2.67 -20.14 12.34
N SER A 286 -2.89 -18.84 12.32
CA SER A 286 -4.21 -18.25 12.14
C SER A 286 -4.19 -17.19 11.05
N THR A 287 -5.34 -16.96 10.44
CA THR A 287 -5.61 -15.81 9.57
C THR A 287 -6.46 -14.75 10.27
N THR A 288 -6.51 -14.78 11.62
CA THR A 288 -7.26 -13.79 12.40
C THR A 288 -6.72 -12.38 12.12
N PRO A 289 -7.57 -11.45 11.72
CA PRO A 289 -7.16 -10.08 11.46
C PRO A 289 -6.71 -9.36 12.74
N PRO A 290 -5.90 -8.31 12.62
CA PRO A 290 -5.64 -7.38 13.72
C PRO A 290 -6.93 -6.68 14.16
N PRO A 291 -6.96 -6.07 15.37
CA PRO A 291 -8.07 -5.22 15.79
C PRO A 291 -8.40 -4.18 14.71
N GLY A 292 -9.69 -4.03 14.38
CA GLY A 292 -10.15 -3.13 13.32
C GLY A 292 -10.21 -3.73 11.92
N GLY A 293 -9.66 -4.93 11.69
CA GLY A 293 -9.68 -5.62 10.41
C GLY A 293 -8.41 -5.43 9.60
N TYR A 294 -8.34 -6.10 8.44
CA TYR A 294 -7.13 -6.15 7.62
C TYR A 294 -6.86 -4.87 6.80
N PHE A 295 -7.89 -4.12 6.46
CA PHE A 295 -7.79 -3.05 5.46
C PHE A 295 -8.01 -1.64 6.03
N ASN A 296 -8.02 -1.49 7.36
CA ASN A 296 -8.30 -0.22 8.01
C ASN A 296 -7.07 0.68 8.11
N ASP A 297 -5.88 0.11 8.25
CA ASP A 297 -4.63 0.86 8.28
C ASP A 297 -4.20 1.18 6.85
N ASN A 298 -4.87 2.14 6.21
CA ASN A 298 -4.64 2.45 4.79
C ASN A 298 -4.38 3.93 4.52
N GLN A 299 -3.70 4.20 3.42
CA GLN A 299 -3.50 5.54 2.87
C GLN A 299 -3.35 5.47 1.36
N SER A 300 -3.73 6.55 0.65
CA SER A 300 -3.69 6.61 -0.80
C SER A 300 -2.88 7.80 -1.30
N GLY A 301 -2.36 7.68 -2.53
CA GLY A 301 -1.65 8.71 -3.27
C GLY A 301 -0.17 8.78 -2.96
N ALA A 302 0.62 8.83 -4.02
CA ALA A 302 2.07 9.00 -3.96
C ALA A 302 2.58 9.73 -5.20
N TRP A 303 3.72 10.38 -5.07
CA TRP A 303 4.50 10.89 -6.21
C TRP A 303 5.53 9.85 -6.63
N LEU A 304 5.62 9.53 -7.91
CA LEU A 304 6.77 8.82 -8.45
C LEU A 304 7.99 9.74 -8.42
N ARG A 305 9.07 9.29 -7.80
CA ARG A 305 10.31 10.07 -7.67
C ARG A 305 11.45 9.55 -8.52
N ALA A 306 11.60 8.23 -8.59
CA ALA A 306 12.60 7.59 -9.41
C ALA A 306 12.15 6.18 -9.80
N ALA A 307 12.44 5.78 -11.03
CA ALA A 307 12.22 4.42 -11.50
C ALA A 307 13.26 4.03 -12.55
N ARG A 308 13.58 2.74 -12.64
CA ARG A 308 14.51 2.22 -13.66
C ARG A 308 14.27 0.74 -13.94
N ASP A 309 14.05 0.40 -15.21
CA ASP A 309 13.60 -0.92 -15.66
C ASP A 309 14.70 -1.99 -15.60
N ASP A 310 15.96 -1.65 -15.90
CA ASP A 310 17.06 -2.61 -15.94
C ASP A 310 17.39 -3.23 -14.57
N VAL A 311 17.13 -2.48 -13.50
CA VAL A 311 17.23 -2.92 -12.10
C VAL A 311 15.86 -3.20 -11.50
N ASP A 312 14.80 -2.72 -12.15
CA ASP A 312 13.42 -2.91 -11.79
C ASP A 312 13.04 -2.28 -10.45
N PHE A 313 13.48 -1.06 -10.18
CA PHE A 313 13.08 -0.34 -8.97
C PHE A 313 12.14 0.83 -9.26
N SER A 314 11.27 1.12 -8.31
CA SER A 314 10.46 2.33 -8.24
C SER A 314 10.50 2.90 -6.83
N LEU A 315 10.84 4.19 -6.72
CA LEU A 315 10.79 4.95 -5.48
C LEU A 315 9.64 5.95 -5.55
N MET A 316 8.69 5.78 -4.66
CA MET A 316 7.60 6.73 -4.45
C MET A 316 7.81 7.55 -3.18
N GLU A 317 7.26 8.74 -3.16
CA GLU A 317 7.06 9.51 -1.93
C GLU A 317 5.56 9.54 -1.63
N LEU A 318 5.16 8.92 -0.52
CA LEU A 318 3.75 8.88 -0.13
C LEU A 318 3.27 10.28 0.25
N LYS A 319 2.05 10.62 -0.13
CA LYS A 319 1.42 11.90 0.12
C LYS A 319 1.40 12.27 1.60
N SER A 320 1.08 11.30 2.46
CA SER A 320 1.00 11.49 3.89
C SER A 320 1.88 10.49 4.64
N ALA A 321 2.29 10.84 5.85
CA ALA A 321 2.94 9.89 6.73
C ALA A 321 1.92 8.84 7.22
N PRO A 322 2.33 7.58 7.41
CA PRO A 322 1.53 6.62 8.15
C PRO A 322 1.13 7.19 9.52
N LEU A 323 -0.08 6.90 9.98
CA LEU A 323 -0.51 7.35 11.30
C LEU A 323 0.38 6.74 12.39
N ALA A 324 0.69 7.51 13.42
CA ALA A 324 1.52 7.05 14.53
C ALA A 324 0.94 5.80 15.22
N SER A 325 -0.40 5.69 15.27
CA SER A 325 -1.11 4.52 15.82
C SER A 325 -0.84 3.22 15.07
N TRP A 326 -0.43 3.28 13.81
CA TRP A 326 -0.10 2.09 13.01
C TRP A 326 1.29 1.54 13.30
N SER A 327 2.12 2.28 14.03
CA SER A 327 3.47 1.88 14.44
C SER A 327 4.35 1.42 13.27
N VAL A 328 4.24 2.10 12.13
CA VAL A 328 5.01 1.78 10.91
C VAL A 328 6.46 2.22 11.11
N PHE A 329 7.36 1.30 10.84
CA PHE A 329 8.81 1.51 10.92
C PHE A 329 9.37 2.00 9.58
N ARG A 330 10.48 2.72 9.60
CA ARG A 330 11.25 3.02 8.39
C ARG A 330 12.47 2.12 8.34
N ALA A 331 12.49 1.21 7.36
CA ALA A 331 13.55 0.22 7.20
C ALA A 331 14.89 0.88 6.84
N GLY A 332 15.96 0.34 7.41
CA GLY A 332 17.33 0.64 6.98
C GLY A 332 17.67 -0.12 5.70
N TRP A 333 18.76 0.29 5.07
CA TRP A 333 19.24 -0.27 3.80
C TRP A 333 20.76 -0.32 3.74
N ASP A 334 21.28 -1.15 2.81
CA ASP A 334 22.68 -1.28 2.51
C ASP A 334 22.91 -1.23 1.00
N ALA A 335 23.52 -0.14 0.53
CA ALA A 335 23.88 0.10 -0.86
C ALA A 335 25.30 -0.39 -1.22
N ASN A 336 25.94 -1.18 -0.36
CA ASN A 336 27.17 -1.86 -0.72
C ASN A 336 26.86 -3.12 -1.54
N ASP A 337 27.58 -3.31 -2.65
CA ASP A 337 27.42 -4.49 -3.50
C ASP A 337 28.14 -5.72 -2.91
N SER A 338 27.66 -6.15 -1.75
CA SER A 338 28.22 -7.28 -1.01
C SER A 338 27.11 -8.26 -0.66
N ALA A 339 27.24 -9.50 -1.13
CA ALA A 339 26.23 -10.53 -0.89
C ALA A 339 26.01 -10.74 0.62
N PRO A 340 24.75 -10.79 1.08
CA PRO A 340 24.44 -11.13 2.46
C PRO A 340 24.66 -12.63 2.72
N PRO A 341 24.87 -13.06 3.97
CA PRO A 341 25.10 -14.48 4.31
C PRO A 341 23.85 -15.36 4.17
N GLY A 342 22.75 -14.80 3.77
CA GLY A 342 21.44 -15.37 3.53
C GLY A 342 20.44 -14.27 3.23
N THR A 343 19.18 -14.61 2.97
CA THR A 343 18.13 -13.63 2.67
C THR A 343 16.90 -13.86 3.52
N ILE A 344 16.29 -12.78 3.98
CA ILE A 344 14.97 -12.77 4.62
C ILE A 344 14.05 -11.90 3.76
N GLY A 345 12.98 -12.46 3.22
CA GLY A 345 11.96 -11.75 2.47
C GLY A 345 10.74 -11.45 3.34
N LEU A 346 10.17 -10.26 3.19
CA LEU A 346 8.93 -9.85 3.86
C LEU A 346 7.96 -9.36 2.78
N HIS A 347 6.84 -10.06 2.58
CA HIS A 347 6.02 -9.86 1.39
C HIS A 347 4.55 -10.32 1.57
N HIS A 348 3.73 -10.09 0.53
CA HIS A 348 2.32 -10.46 0.46
C HIS A 348 2.05 -11.42 -0.71
N PRO A 349 2.39 -12.71 -0.59
CA PRO A 349 2.22 -13.69 -1.67
C PRO A 349 0.73 -13.98 -1.89
N ALA A 350 0.32 -14.15 -3.13
CA ALA A 350 -1.08 -14.37 -3.56
C ALA A 350 -2.07 -13.28 -3.06
N GLY A 351 -1.55 -12.11 -2.65
CA GLY A 351 -2.36 -11.10 -1.99
C GLY A 351 -2.82 -11.48 -0.58
N ASP A 352 -2.16 -12.44 0.04
CA ASP A 352 -2.43 -12.92 1.41
C ASP A 352 -1.80 -12.01 2.47
N VAL A 353 -2.13 -12.27 3.72
CA VAL A 353 -1.49 -11.63 4.89
C VAL A 353 0.02 -11.77 4.81
N LYS A 354 0.72 -10.81 5.40
CA LYS A 354 2.18 -10.71 5.36
C LYS A 354 2.87 -12.01 5.75
N LYS A 355 3.80 -12.45 4.93
CA LYS A 355 4.60 -13.66 5.08
C LYS A 355 6.08 -13.33 5.18
N VAL A 356 6.84 -14.31 5.64
CA VAL A 356 8.30 -14.27 5.73
C VAL A 356 8.92 -15.46 5.01
N THR A 357 10.00 -15.20 4.27
CA THR A 357 10.83 -16.24 3.64
C THR A 357 12.24 -16.22 4.18
N ALA A 358 12.89 -17.40 4.21
CA ALA A 358 14.33 -17.52 4.43
C ALA A 358 14.98 -18.19 3.22
N GLY A 359 16.01 -17.56 2.67
CA GLY A 359 16.74 -18.03 1.50
C GLY A 359 18.25 -18.16 1.75
N PRO A 360 18.93 -18.92 0.87
CA PRO A 360 20.38 -19.09 0.92
C PRO A 360 21.11 -17.78 0.59
N VAL A 361 22.45 -17.83 0.65
CA VAL A 361 23.34 -16.78 0.14
C VAL A 361 23.02 -16.51 -1.33
N PRO A 362 22.67 -15.27 -1.72
CA PRO A 362 22.30 -14.99 -3.09
C PRO A 362 23.51 -14.93 -4.01
N ARG A 363 23.28 -15.22 -5.29
CA ARG A 363 24.29 -15.05 -6.34
C ARG A 363 23.97 -13.80 -7.17
N THR A 364 25.02 -13.17 -7.69
CA THR A 364 24.88 -12.09 -8.65
C THR A 364 24.41 -12.60 -10.00
N THR A 365 23.41 -11.94 -10.58
CA THR A 365 22.84 -12.25 -11.90
C THR A 365 22.33 -10.98 -12.60
N GLY A 366 21.70 -11.11 -13.75
CA GLY A 366 20.85 -10.08 -14.35
C GLY A 366 19.38 -10.26 -13.94
N ASN A 367 18.50 -9.39 -14.41
CA ASN A 367 17.06 -9.50 -14.17
C ASN A 367 16.50 -10.75 -14.89
N CYS A 368 16.11 -11.74 -14.14
CA CYS A 368 15.67 -13.03 -14.69
C CYS A 368 14.30 -12.97 -15.40
N THR A 369 13.55 -11.87 -15.26
CA THR A 369 12.27 -11.68 -15.94
C THR A 369 12.41 -11.04 -17.33
N LEU A 370 13.61 -10.59 -17.69
CA LEU A 370 13.90 -9.96 -18.97
C LEU A 370 14.56 -10.97 -19.94
N ALA A 371 14.19 -10.87 -21.21
CA ALA A 371 14.78 -11.72 -22.25
C ALA A 371 16.28 -11.43 -22.47
N ARG A 372 16.72 -10.19 -22.20
CA ARG A 372 18.12 -9.75 -22.34
C ARG A 372 18.53 -8.89 -21.14
N PRO A 373 18.78 -9.54 -19.98
CA PRO A 373 19.12 -8.81 -18.77
C PRO A 373 20.54 -8.24 -18.82
N ALA A 374 20.72 -7.05 -18.27
CA ALA A 374 22.06 -6.53 -17.98
C ALA A 374 22.67 -7.38 -16.85
N PRO A 375 23.93 -7.88 -17.01
CA PRO A 375 24.56 -8.70 -15.99
C PRO A 375 24.89 -7.86 -14.73
N GLY A 376 24.88 -8.50 -13.59
CA GLY A 376 25.31 -7.90 -12.32
C GLY A 376 24.26 -7.05 -11.61
N THR A 377 23.09 -6.82 -12.19
CA THR A 377 22.06 -5.92 -11.66
C THR A 377 21.21 -6.53 -10.54
N HIS A 378 21.19 -7.87 -10.42
CA HIS A 378 20.29 -8.57 -9.52
C HIS A 378 21.00 -9.57 -8.60
N TRP A 379 20.38 -9.83 -7.46
CA TRP A 379 20.59 -10.98 -6.62
C TRP A 379 19.65 -12.12 -7.08
N GLN A 380 20.16 -13.34 -7.20
CA GLN A 380 19.34 -14.54 -7.37
C GLN A 380 19.41 -15.36 -6.08
N THR A 381 18.28 -15.67 -5.49
CA THR A 381 18.18 -16.51 -4.28
C THR A 381 17.15 -17.61 -4.47
N GLY A 382 17.27 -18.66 -3.70
CA GLY A 382 16.44 -19.86 -3.75
C GLY A 382 17.22 -21.12 -4.12
N PRO A 383 16.61 -22.34 -4.01
CA PRO A 383 15.30 -22.55 -3.37
C PRO A 383 15.29 -22.03 -1.93
N TYR A 384 14.15 -21.47 -1.49
CA TYR A 384 14.01 -21.01 -0.12
C TYR A 384 14.03 -22.18 0.86
N THR A 385 14.63 -21.97 2.02
CA THR A 385 14.63 -22.96 3.10
C THR A 385 13.30 -22.96 3.87
N GLN A 386 12.62 -21.80 3.92
CA GLN A 386 11.29 -21.63 4.49
C GLN A 386 10.53 -20.55 3.71
N GLY A 387 9.24 -20.77 3.50
CA GLY A 387 8.40 -19.88 2.73
C GLY A 387 8.72 -19.89 1.24
N THR A 388 8.04 -19.09 0.45
CA THR A 388 8.29 -18.85 -0.98
C THR A 388 7.70 -17.50 -1.37
N THR A 389 7.90 -17.05 -2.62
CA THR A 389 7.20 -15.89 -3.18
C THR A 389 6.16 -16.34 -4.21
N GLU A 390 5.08 -15.57 -4.33
CA GLU A 390 4.01 -15.79 -5.31
C GLU A 390 3.58 -14.46 -5.94
N GLY A 391 2.61 -14.46 -6.84
CA GLY A 391 2.01 -13.23 -7.37
C GLY A 391 1.57 -12.30 -6.23
N GLY A 392 1.88 -11.00 -6.31
CA GLY A 392 1.70 -10.04 -5.22
C GLY A 392 2.97 -9.75 -4.39
N SER A 393 3.96 -10.67 -4.44
CA SER A 393 5.25 -10.46 -3.77
C SER A 393 6.16 -9.46 -4.48
N SER A 394 5.90 -9.10 -5.74
CA SER A 394 6.66 -8.11 -6.52
C SER A 394 6.97 -6.85 -5.74
N GLY A 395 8.19 -6.34 -5.83
CA GLY A 395 8.66 -5.16 -5.12
C GLY A 395 9.02 -5.37 -3.65
N SER A 396 8.75 -6.55 -3.09
CA SER A 396 9.09 -6.85 -1.69
C SER A 396 10.59 -6.84 -1.42
N GLY A 397 10.96 -6.32 -0.27
CA GLY A 397 12.35 -6.26 0.15
C GLY A 397 12.92 -7.61 0.56
N ILE A 398 14.22 -7.84 0.23
CA ILE A 398 15.04 -8.82 0.94
C ILE A 398 15.98 -8.10 1.89
N PHE A 399 16.07 -8.66 3.10
CA PHE A 399 16.84 -8.14 4.20
C PHE A 399 18.01 -9.06 4.54
N VAL A 400 19.08 -8.47 5.05
CA VAL A 400 20.19 -9.20 5.63
C VAL A 400 19.73 -9.88 6.91
N PRO A 401 20.03 -11.18 7.14
CA PRO A 401 19.67 -11.86 8.38
C PRO A 401 20.17 -11.16 9.64
N ALA A 402 19.37 -11.20 10.71
CA ALA A 402 19.69 -10.59 12.00
C ALA A 402 21.05 -11.06 12.57
N SER A 403 21.42 -12.30 12.28
CA SER A 403 22.69 -12.90 12.69
C SER A 403 23.94 -12.29 12.06
N ALA A 404 23.80 -11.39 11.07
CA ALA A 404 24.92 -10.75 10.37
C ALA A 404 25.50 -9.53 11.11
N GLY A 405 25.25 -9.39 12.40
CA GLY A 405 25.77 -8.28 13.21
C GLY A 405 25.27 -6.91 12.72
N ASP A 406 26.17 -5.93 12.62
CA ASP A 406 25.82 -4.55 12.25
C ASP A 406 25.15 -4.39 10.87
N ARG A 407 25.28 -5.39 10.00
CA ARG A 407 24.57 -5.40 8.71
C ARG A 407 23.16 -6.00 8.80
N GLY A 408 22.83 -6.68 9.88
CA GLY A 408 21.54 -7.32 10.06
C GLY A 408 20.37 -6.34 9.88
N HIS A 409 19.24 -6.86 9.46
CA HIS A 409 18.00 -6.12 9.29
C HIS A 409 18.00 -5.03 8.19
N ARG A 410 19.05 -4.92 7.36
CA ARG A 410 19.11 -3.93 6.29
C ARG A 410 18.59 -4.50 4.98
N LEU A 411 17.81 -3.71 4.27
CA LEU A 411 17.32 -4.04 2.94
C LEU A 411 18.46 -3.97 1.93
N VAL A 412 18.63 -5.00 1.10
CA VAL A 412 19.68 -5.11 0.07
C VAL A 412 19.15 -5.37 -1.33
N GLY A 413 17.85 -5.55 -1.50
CA GLY A 413 17.23 -5.76 -2.80
C GLY A 413 15.72 -5.79 -2.71
N PHE A 414 15.06 -5.81 -3.87
CA PHE A 414 13.61 -5.80 -4.06
C PHE A 414 13.22 -6.75 -5.20
N LEU A 415 12.10 -7.46 -5.04
CA LEU A 415 11.71 -8.58 -5.90
C LEU A 415 11.27 -8.12 -7.28
N SER A 416 11.99 -8.55 -8.31
CA SER A 416 11.56 -8.43 -9.71
C SER A 416 10.66 -9.59 -10.14
N GLY A 417 10.96 -10.80 -9.70
CA GLY A 417 10.20 -11.98 -10.04
C GLY A 417 11.04 -13.25 -10.03
N GLY A 418 10.52 -14.30 -10.62
CA GLY A 418 11.18 -15.58 -10.68
C GLY A 418 10.22 -16.73 -10.92
N ASN A 419 10.67 -17.94 -10.64
CA ASN A 419 9.87 -19.16 -10.76
C ASN A 419 9.79 -19.94 -9.44
N ALA A 420 10.15 -19.32 -8.31
CA ALA A 420 9.94 -19.94 -7.01
C ALA A 420 8.43 -20.11 -6.72
N GLY A 421 8.10 -21.19 -6.07
CA GLY A 421 6.73 -21.52 -5.72
C GLY A 421 6.67 -22.67 -4.71
N CYS A 422 5.52 -22.89 -4.07
CA CYS A 422 5.31 -24.07 -3.24
C CYS A 422 5.38 -25.33 -4.07
N SER A 423 6.12 -26.33 -3.59
CA SER A 423 6.13 -27.65 -4.18
C SER A 423 4.76 -28.33 -3.95
N SER A 424 4.15 -28.82 -5.02
CA SER A 424 2.91 -29.61 -4.93
C SER A 424 3.12 -31.01 -4.30
N VAL A 425 4.36 -31.40 -4.02
CA VAL A 425 4.71 -32.79 -3.69
C VAL A 425 4.84 -33.02 -2.18
N SER A 426 5.12 -31.99 -1.38
CA SER A 426 5.18 -32.13 0.07
C SER A 426 5.19 -30.78 0.80
N PRO A 427 4.40 -30.60 1.86
CA PRO A 427 4.48 -29.42 2.72
C PRO A 427 5.82 -29.31 3.49
N THR A 428 6.63 -30.34 3.49
CA THR A 428 7.95 -30.38 4.15
C THR A 428 9.13 -30.31 3.19
N GLN A 429 8.90 -30.39 1.88
CA GLN A 429 9.94 -30.18 0.89
C GLN A 429 10.03 -28.68 0.58
N PRO A 430 11.22 -28.10 0.68
CA PRO A 430 11.41 -26.71 0.30
C PRO A 430 11.09 -26.53 -1.19
N ASN A 431 10.64 -25.37 -1.50
CA ASN A 431 10.26 -24.89 -2.81
C ASN A 431 11.26 -25.24 -3.90
N SER A 432 10.76 -25.47 -5.08
CA SER A 432 11.56 -25.46 -6.29
C SER A 432 11.70 -24.03 -6.81
N GLY A 433 12.72 -23.78 -7.62
CA GLY A 433 12.88 -22.51 -8.31
C GLY A 433 13.65 -21.46 -7.52
N THR A 434 13.85 -20.34 -8.20
CA THR A 434 14.64 -19.21 -7.70
C THR A 434 13.97 -17.89 -8.06
N ASP A 435 14.30 -16.83 -7.32
CA ASP A 435 13.83 -15.48 -7.59
C ASP A 435 15.00 -14.51 -7.78
N CYS A 436 14.74 -13.46 -8.55
CA CYS A 436 15.66 -12.36 -8.81
C CYS A 436 15.18 -11.09 -8.11
N TYR A 437 16.09 -10.45 -7.41
CA TYR A 437 15.87 -9.20 -6.71
C TYR A 437 16.80 -8.13 -7.27
N GLY A 438 16.26 -6.99 -7.69
CA GLY A 438 17.07 -5.84 -8.04
C GLY A 438 18.00 -5.47 -6.89
N LYS A 439 19.29 -5.25 -7.18
CA LYS A 439 20.25 -4.86 -6.15
C LYS A 439 20.05 -3.42 -5.72
N PHE A 440 19.87 -3.19 -4.43
CA PHE A 440 19.82 -1.84 -3.88
C PHE A 440 21.08 -1.05 -4.21
N ALA A 441 22.25 -1.70 -4.21
CA ALA A 441 23.53 -1.12 -4.57
C ALA A 441 23.59 -0.58 -6.01
N ILE A 442 22.93 -1.25 -6.96
CA ILE A 442 22.88 -0.82 -8.37
C ILE A 442 21.80 0.27 -8.57
N ALA A 443 20.67 0.19 -7.84
CA ALA A 443 19.66 1.24 -7.83
C ALA A 443 20.14 2.52 -7.14
N TRP A 444 21.12 2.44 -6.26
CA TRP A 444 21.74 3.58 -5.58
C TRP A 444 22.34 4.57 -6.55
N ASP A 445 23.03 4.07 -7.58
CA ASP A 445 23.68 4.83 -8.63
C ASP A 445 22.89 4.71 -9.95
N GLY A 446 22.86 5.79 -10.73
CA GLY A 446 22.16 5.85 -12.02
C GLY A 446 22.46 7.14 -12.76
N PRO A 447 22.01 7.25 -14.03
CA PRO A 447 22.38 8.39 -14.89
C PRO A 447 21.79 9.73 -14.44
N SER A 448 20.60 9.73 -13.80
CA SER A 448 19.91 10.95 -13.38
C SER A 448 19.17 10.74 -12.04
N ALA A 449 18.69 11.83 -11.43
CA ALA A 449 18.00 11.76 -10.13
C ALA A 449 16.71 10.93 -10.17
N ASP A 450 16.01 10.93 -11.29
CA ASP A 450 14.81 10.13 -11.53
C ASP A 450 15.10 8.66 -11.87
N GLN A 451 16.38 8.26 -11.88
CA GLN A 451 16.83 6.90 -12.19
C GLN A 451 17.79 6.32 -11.13
N ARG A 452 17.84 6.94 -9.93
CA ARG A 452 18.69 6.48 -8.83
C ARG A 452 18.14 6.85 -7.47
N LEU A 453 18.51 6.10 -6.43
CA LEU A 453 18.03 6.27 -5.07
C LEU A 453 18.79 7.33 -4.27
N ARG A 454 20.10 7.51 -4.52
CA ARG A 454 20.95 8.32 -3.64
C ARG A 454 20.51 9.78 -3.51
N ASP A 455 19.97 10.39 -4.56
CA ASP A 455 19.57 11.79 -4.52
C ASP A 455 18.36 12.03 -3.60
N TRP A 456 17.59 10.98 -3.33
CA TRP A 456 16.42 11.00 -2.46
C TRP A 456 16.75 10.56 -1.05
N LEU A 457 17.59 9.53 -0.89
CA LEU A 457 17.89 8.92 0.39
C LEU A 457 19.15 9.52 1.07
N ASP A 458 20.05 10.16 0.31
CA ASP A 458 21.20 10.93 0.77
C ASP A 458 21.29 12.29 0.04
N PRO A 459 20.29 13.19 0.17
CA PRO A 459 20.22 14.45 -0.60
C PRO A 459 21.37 15.41 -0.31
N ALA A 460 22.07 15.25 0.82
CA ALA A 460 23.25 16.04 1.15
C ALA A 460 24.55 15.50 0.51
N GLY A 461 24.49 14.32 -0.13
CA GLY A 461 25.66 13.71 -0.76
C GLY A 461 26.77 13.34 0.24
N THR A 462 26.40 12.83 1.41
CA THR A 462 27.35 12.48 2.48
C THR A 462 28.25 11.31 2.09
N GLY A 463 27.88 10.54 1.07
CA GLY A 463 28.55 9.31 0.68
C GLY A 463 28.18 8.10 1.55
N THR A 464 27.18 8.24 2.41
CA THR A 464 26.67 7.15 3.24
C THR A 464 26.06 6.08 2.36
N ARG A 465 26.54 4.85 2.48
CA ARG A 465 26.07 3.70 1.68
C ARG A 465 25.30 2.67 2.51
N SER A 466 25.08 2.91 3.79
CA SER A 466 24.35 1.97 4.64
C SER A 466 23.87 2.66 5.91
N ILE A 467 22.59 2.48 6.25
CA ILE A 467 22.00 2.98 7.49
C ILE A 467 21.13 1.91 8.15
N ALA A 468 21.06 1.93 9.48
CA ALA A 468 20.07 1.16 10.21
C ALA A 468 18.68 1.78 10.03
N GLY A 469 17.61 1.01 10.18
CA GLY A 469 16.25 1.53 10.23
C GLY A 469 15.98 2.32 11.53
N GLY A 470 14.94 3.14 11.52
CA GLY A 470 14.48 3.89 12.70
C GLY A 470 13.88 5.24 12.36
N ASP A 471 13.15 5.78 13.33
CA ASP A 471 12.54 7.10 13.29
C ASP A 471 13.26 8.11 14.22
N GLU A 472 14.31 7.68 14.89
CA GLU A 472 15.04 8.54 15.80
C GLU A 472 15.74 9.63 14.99
N MET A 473 15.28 10.86 15.12
CA MET A 473 16.05 12.02 14.71
C MET A 473 17.33 12.05 15.55
N PRO A 474 18.51 12.29 14.97
CA PRO A 474 19.63 12.75 15.77
C PRO A 474 19.17 13.99 16.56
N PRO A 475 19.69 14.21 17.79
CA PRO A 475 19.40 15.43 18.52
C PRO A 475 19.63 16.60 17.57
N ALA A 476 18.63 17.50 17.48
CA ALA A 476 18.67 18.63 16.54
C ALA A 476 19.99 19.39 16.73
N GLU A 477 20.84 19.35 15.72
CA GLU A 477 21.89 20.35 15.64
C GLU A 477 21.22 21.73 15.57
N PRO A 478 21.76 22.74 16.25
CA PRO A 478 21.15 24.07 16.24
C PRO A 478 21.04 24.53 14.78
N VAL A 479 19.83 24.85 14.37
CA VAL A 479 19.51 25.37 13.05
C VAL A 479 20.34 26.62 12.84
N LEU A 480 21.35 26.54 11.99
CA LEU A 480 21.96 27.73 11.43
C LEU A 480 20.91 28.36 10.52
N GLU A 481 20.29 29.45 11.00
CA GLU A 481 19.37 30.27 10.23
C GLU A 481 20.06 30.68 8.92
N GLY A 482 19.51 30.24 7.77
CA GLY A 482 19.97 30.67 6.45
C GLY A 482 19.86 29.69 5.30
N ARG A 483 19.26 28.51 5.45
CA ARG A 483 19.01 27.62 4.30
C ARG A 483 17.57 27.77 3.82
N VAL A 484 17.42 28.31 2.61
CA VAL A 484 16.18 28.29 1.83
C VAL A 484 15.71 26.85 1.65
N PRO A 485 14.43 26.52 1.88
CA PRO A 485 13.90 25.21 1.57
C PRO A 485 14.11 24.89 0.09
N LEU A 486 14.68 23.74 -0.22
CA LEU A 486 14.74 23.25 -1.61
C LEU A 486 13.30 23.02 -2.09
N GLU A 487 12.89 23.76 -3.12
CA GLU A 487 11.65 23.46 -3.82
C GLU A 487 11.65 22.01 -4.32
N PRO A 488 10.52 21.29 -4.26
CA PRO A 488 10.44 19.97 -4.83
C PRO A 488 10.74 20.04 -6.34
N PRO A 489 11.52 19.09 -6.88
CA PRO A 489 11.77 19.05 -8.33
C PRO A 489 10.45 18.85 -9.09
N PRO A 490 10.35 19.37 -10.33
CA PRO A 490 9.15 19.31 -11.14
C PRO A 490 8.73 17.84 -11.39
N LEU A 491 7.41 17.63 -11.44
CA LEU A 491 6.77 16.36 -11.73
C LEU A 491 7.32 15.73 -13.02
N LEU A 492 7.70 14.48 -12.94
CA LEU A 492 8.20 13.70 -14.08
C LEU A 492 7.09 13.54 -15.13
N ARG A 493 7.38 13.99 -16.37
CA ARG A 493 6.56 13.65 -17.54
C ARG A 493 6.84 12.21 -17.94
N LYS A 494 5.82 11.53 -18.51
CA LYS A 494 5.92 10.15 -19.03
C LYS A 494 7.24 9.92 -19.78
N LEU A 495 7.97 8.89 -19.37
CA LEU A 495 9.07 8.36 -20.18
C LEU A 495 8.46 7.71 -21.44
N PRO A 496 9.03 7.89 -22.62
CA PRO A 496 8.51 7.23 -23.81
C PRO A 496 8.78 5.74 -23.74
N HIS A 497 7.72 4.94 -23.69
CA HIS A 497 7.79 3.48 -23.79
C HIS A 497 8.45 3.08 -25.11
N ARG A 498 9.60 2.44 -25.05
CA ARG A 498 10.13 1.72 -26.20
C ARG A 498 9.30 0.45 -26.36
N ARG A 499 8.41 0.43 -27.33
CA ARG A 499 7.73 -0.80 -27.77
C ARG A 499 8.78 -1.87 -28.06
N ALA A 500 8.74 -2.96 -27.30
CA ALA A 500 9.37 -4.20 -27.73
C ALA A 500 8.60 -4.67 -28.98
N ALA A 501 9.24 -4.62 -30.14
CA ALA A 501 8.70 -5.22 -31.35
C ALA A 501 8.68 -6.73 -31.12
N HIS A 502 7.51 -7.31 -31.07
CA HIS A 502 7.33 -8.75 -31.22
C HIS A 502 7.55 -9.12 -32.69
N PRO A 503 8.33 -10.20 -33.02
CA PRO A 503 8.27 -10.81 -34.30
C PRO A 503 6.97 -11.58 -34.50
#